data_0a3776df2e25556f01e7551beb4344a5
#
_entry.id   0a3776df2e25556f01e7551beb4344a5
#
_cell.length_a   1.000
_cell.length_b   1.000
_cell.length_c   1.000
_cell.angle_alpha   90.00
_cell.angle_beta   90.00
_cell.angle_gamma   90.00
#
_symmetry.space_group_name_H-M   'P 1'
#
loop_
_entity.id
_entity.type
_entity.pdbx_description
1 polymer ?
#
loop_
_entity_poly.entity_id
_entity_poly.type
_entity_poly.pdbx_seq_one_letter_code
_entity_poly.pdbx_strand_id
1 'polypeptide(L)'
;MDTVLGVIVGLVVLMVLVVAHEFGHFIASRRNGVRVLEFGIGFPPRAVAWIKDPKTHKWRRLKRSEWDKAGMAKTVGVEKTSGTEKSAAPLYIKSRGDEKKIFQDGLIFSLNWLPIGGFCQMDGESAEDEREGTFGKASYWKKTKILFAGVAMNWLVAFIIFTVLAWVGMPQFLDNQFTLDADTRVDRVPVKVKSVHEGSPAEAAGFLENDYIIKVNGEEVRSGTDITTINKNNAGKEVKYTVQRDTQLKCIDTCGDPMEQKSDIELTATLNSADADYLLGVTMESSESLSYSTWSAPIVGAGLTLQLTGETFRGLGELVWNLVSGAFRQLSFDGAVRESGREAIETVGDSVTGPVGIIGVLFPSFTSAGPANLAFLAAVISVSLACMNVLPIPALDGGRWLLITIFKLRKKRLTKEIEEKIVARAFMVLLGLIVLVTILDITRFFR
;
A
#
# COMPACT_ATOMS: atom_id res chain seq x y z
N MET A 1 4.98 17.23 16.52
CA MET A 1 4.06 16.22 17.11
C MET A 1 3.38 15.40 16.01
N ASP A 2 3.09 16.01 14.88
CA ASP A 2 2.39 15.39 13.75
C ASP A 2 3.16 14.25 13.07
N THR A 3 4.50 14.38 12.95
CA THR A 3 5.35 13.32 12.36
C THR A 3 5.32 12.03 13.17
N VAL A 4 5.41 12.12 14.51
CA VAL A 4 5.38 10.93 15.38
C VAL A 4 4.01 10.25 15.31
N LEU A 5 2.94 11.05 15.33
CA LEU A 5 1.58 10.54 15.17
C LEU A 5 1.41 9.84 13.82
N GLY A 6 1.88 10.46 12.73
CA GLY A 6 1.82 9.88 11.38
C GLY A 6 2.57 8.55 11.27
N VAL A 7 3.75 8.44 11.90
CA VAL A 7 4.51 7.19 11.96
C VAL A 7 3.72 6.09 12.69
N ILE A 8 3.14 6.42 13.85
CA ILE A 8 2.33 5.44 14.63
C ILE A 8 1.11 5.00 13.82
N VAL A 9 0.39 5.95 13.23
CA VAL A 9 -0.77 5.67 12.37
C VAL A 9 -0.36 4.79 11.20
N GLY A 10 0.76 5.10 10.53
CA GLY A 10 1.29 4.32 9.43
C GLY A 10 1.57 2.86 9.82
N LEU A 11 2.24 2.65 10.95
CA LEU A 11 2.50 1.30 11.46
C LEU A 11 1.20 0.54 11.76
N VAL A 12 0.20 1.21 12.34
CA VAL A 12 -1.11 0.61 12.60
C VAL A 12 -1.83 0.24 11.31
N VAL A 13 -1.84 1.14 10.32
CA VAL A 13 -2.45 0.88 9.00
C VAL A 13 -1.77 -0.31 8.32
N LEU A 14 -0.44 -0.33 8.24
CA LEU A 14 0.30 -1.46 7.66
C LEU A 14 0.00 -2.77 8.39
N MET A 15 -0.03 -2.75 9.72
CA MET A 15 -0.40 -3.92 10.52
C MET A 15 -1.80 -4.43 10.16
N VAL A 16 -2.79 -3.54 10.07
CA VAL A 16 -4.17 -3.89 9.71
C VAL A 16 -4.24 -4.51 8.32
N LEU A 17 -3.54 -3.94 7.33
CA LEU A 17 -3.53 -4.44 5.95
C LEU A 17 -2.89 -5.84 5.86
N VAL A 18 -1.79 -6.07 6.58
CA VAL A 18 -1.16 -7.41 6.63
C VAL A 18 -2.06 -8.41 7.36
N VAL A 19 -2.66 -8.02 8.48
CA VAL A 19 -3.60 -8.88 9.21
C VAL A 19 -4.82 -9.23 8.34
N ALA A 20 -5.32 -8.29 7.53
CA ALA A 20 -6.40 -8.56 6.58
C ALA A 20 -5.95 -9.58 5.51
N HIS A 21 -4.75 -9.45 4.97
CA HIS A 21 -4.13 -10.43 4.07
C HIS A 21 -4.10 -11.84 4.69
N GLU A 22 -3.54 -11.97 5.89
CA GLU A 22 -3.47 -13.24 6.62
C GLU A 22 -4.87 -13.82 6.93
N PHE A 23 -5.84 -12.94 7.18
CA PHE A 23 -7.22 -13.33 7.39
C PHE A 23 -7.87 -13.94 6.13
N GLY A 24 -7.45 -13.50 4.94
CA GLY A 24 -7.78 -14.13 3.67
C GLY A 24 -7.32 -15.60 3.64
N HIS A 25 -6.05 -15.85 3.95
CA HIS A 25 -5.49 -17.22 4.07
C HIS A 25 -6.23 -18.04 5.10
N PHE A 26 -6.53 -17.46 6.26
CA PHE A 26 -7.28 -18.13 7.33
C PHE A 26 -8.65 -18.62 6.85
N ILE A 27 -9.46 -17.74 6.27
CA ILE A 27 -10.80 -18.11 5.78
C ILE A 27 -10.71 -19.17 4.69
N ALA A 28 -9.81 -18.99 3.72
CA ALA A 28 -9.68 -19.91 2.61
C ALA A 28 -9.18 -21.28 3.06
N SER A 29 -8.21 -21.35 3.98
CA SER A 29 -7.73 -22.60 4.56
C SER A 29 -8.86 -23.36 5.23
N ARG A 30 -9.62 -22.69 6.07
CA ARG A 30 -10.75 -23.31 6.79
C ARG A 30 -11.85 -23.81 5.85
N ARG A 31 -12.21 -22.99 4.84
CA ARG A 31 -13.23 -23.38 3.83
C ARG A 31 -12.79 -24.54 2.95
N ASN A 32 -11.49 -24.72 2.74
CA ASN A 32 -10.94 -25.81 1.92
C ASN A 32 -10.52 -27.04 2.74
N GLY A 33 -10.82 -27.07 4.05
CA GLY A 33 -10.55 -28.23 4.93
C GLY A 33 -9.11 -28.33 5.40
N VAL A 34 -8.33 -27.23 5.30
CA VAL A 34 -6.98 -27.12 5.87
C VAL A 34 -7.08 -26.54 7.27
N ARG A 35 -6.40 -27.18 8.21
CA ARG A 35 -6.38 -26.76 9.60
C ARG A 35 -5.45 -25.56 9.77
N VAL A 36 -5.91 -24.58 10.56
CA VAL A 36 -5.09 -23.47 11.01
C VAL A 36 -4.75 -23.69 12.47
N LEU A 37 -3.47 -23.68 12.80
CA LEU A 37 -2.97 -23.90 14.14
C LEU A 37 -3.01 -22.62 14.96
N GLU A 38 -2.57 -21.51 14.34
CA GLU A 38 -2.52 -20.22 15.00
C GLU A 38 -2.77 -19.10 14.00
N PHE A 39 -3.54 -18.12 14.45
CA PHE A 39 -3.67 -16.82 13.80
C PHE A 39 -3.11 -15.76 14.74
N GLY A 40 -2.06 -15.08 14.33
CA GLY A 40 -1.35 -14.11 15.15
C GLY A 40 -1.42 -12.71 14.59
N ILE A 41 -1.72 -11.74 15.47
CA ILE A 41 -1.57 -10.30 15.19
C ILE A 41 -0.22 -9.87 15.76
N GLY A 42 0.64 -9.31 14.90
CA GLY A 42 2.04 -9.04 15.23
C GLY A 42 2.92 -10.30 15.22
N PHE A 43 4.23 -10.12 15.41
CA PHE A 43 5.21 -11.22 15.48
C PHE A 43 5.60 -11.56 16.92
N PRO A 44 5.98 -12.82 17.19
CA PRO A 44 6.44 -13.26 18.51
C PRO A 44 7.54 -12.37 19.10
N PRO A 45 7.64 -12.34 20.44
CA PRO A 45 6.99 -13.20 21.43
C PRO A 45 5.53 -12.85 21.70
N ARG A 46 4.73 -13.87 22.12
CA ARG A 46 3.32 -13.67 22.44
C ARG A 46 3.14 -12.77 23.66
N ALA A 47 2.23 -11.79 23.56
CA ALA A 47 1.75 -10.98 24.68
C ALA A 47 0.56 -11.65 25.37
N VAL A 48 -0.43 -12.05 24.57
CA VAL A 48 -1.64 -12.76 25.03
C VAL A 48 -2.04 -13.76 23.96
N ALA A 49 -2.58 -14.91 24.39
CA ALA A 49 -3.13 -15.89 23.47
C ALA A 49 -4.42 -16.52 24.02
N TRP A 50 -5.32 -16.85 23.13
CA TRP A 50 -6.56 -17.57 23.41
C TRP A 50 -6.60 -18.84 22.59
N ILE A 51 -7.07 -19.91 23.19
CA ILE A 51 -7.29 -21.20 22.51
C ILE A 51 -8.77 -21.56 22.57
N LYS A 52 -9.29 -22.08 21.48
CA LYS A 52 -10.59 -22.73 21.49
C LYS A 52 -10.42 -24.13 22.06
N ASP A 53 -10.86 -24.33 23.30
CA ASP A 53 -10.66 -25.54 24.04
C ASP A 53 -11.38 -26.74 23.38
N PRO A 54 -10.66 -27.84 23.04
CA PRO A 54 -11.26 -28.99 22.37
C PRO A 54 -12.30 -29.74 23.20
N LYS A 55 -12.27 -29.62 24.55
CA LYS A 55 -13.19 -30.32 25.45
C LYS A 55 -14.47 -29.52 25.67
N THR A 56 -14.35 -28.20 25.86
CA THR A 56 -15.48 -27.34 26.21
C THR A 56 -16.04 -26.57 25.01
N HIS A 57 -15.37 -26.60 23.86
CA HIS A 57 -15.66 -25.81 22.65
C HIS A 57 -15.73 -24.28 22.88
N LYS A 58 -15.22 -23.80 24.04
CA LYS A 58 -15.21 -22.40 24.42
C LYS A 58 -13.81 -21.80 24.29
N TRP A 59 -13.76 -20.48 24.07
CA TRP A 59 -12.51 -19.75 24.10
C TRP A 59 -12.02 -19.59 25.53
N ARG A 60 -10.74 -19.90 25.79
CA ARG A 60 -10.07 -19.62 27.06
C ARG A 60 -8.71 -18.99 26.81
N ARG A 61 -8.27 -18.16 27.75
CA ARG A 61 -6.92 -17.62 27.74
C ARG A 61 -5.91 -18.74 27.94
N LEU A 62 -4.86 -18.77 27.10
CA LEU A 62 -3.78 -19.72 27.19
C LEU A 62 -2.81 -19.27 28.29
N LYS A 63 -2.45 -20.15 29.24
CA LYS A 63 -1.49 -19.83 30.29
C LYS A 63 -0.06 -19.79 29.75
N ARG A 64 0.82 -18.98 30.31
CA ARG A 64 2.23 -18.90 29.87
C ARG A 64 2.94 -20.25 29.88
N SER A 65 2.68 -21.10 30.90
CA SER A 65 3.23 -22.43 31.00
C SER A 65 2.77 -23.40 29.88
N GLU A 66 1.72 -23.06 29.17
CA GLU A 66 1.18 -23.84 28.05
C GLU A 66 1.72 -23.32 26.68
N TRP A 67 2.35 -22.14 26.64
CA TRP A 67 2.82 -21.54 25.41
C TRP A 67 3.86 -22.39 24.70
N ASP A 68 4.83 -22.94 25.44
CA ASP A 68 5.90 -23.77 24.90
C ASP A 68 5.36 -25.11 24.41
N LYS A 69 4.39 -25.70 25.14
CA LYS A 69 3.74 -26.92 24.74
C LYS A 69 2.90 -26.74 23.47
N ALA A 70 2.21 -25.62 23.34
CA ALA A 70 1.46 -25.26 22.14
C ALA A 70 2.40 -24.90 20.97
N GLY A 71 3.60 -24.38 21.26
CA GLY A 71 4.66 -24.08 20.27
C GLY A 71 5.49 -25.30 19.88
N MET A 72 5.78 -26.21 20.81
CA MET A 72 6.57 -27.42 20.55
C MET A 72 5.87 -28.44 19.66
N ALA A 73 4.55 -28.42 19.56
CA ALA A 73 3.85 -29.21 18.54
C ALA A 73 4.26 -28.82 17.09
N LYS A 74 5.06 -27.78 16.94
CA LYS A 74 5.52 -27.23 15.65
C LYS A 74 6.90 -27.70 15.18
N THR A 75 7.79 -28.04 16.10
CA THR A 75 9.22 -28.25 15.78
C THR A 75 9.68 -29.69 15.91
N VAL A 76 8.86 -30.57 16.36
CA VAL A 76 9.22 -32.00 16.35
C VAL A 76 8.93 -32.57 14.97
N GLY A 77 9.81 -32.19 14.02
CA GLY A 77 10.17 -33.09 12.95
C GLY A 77 10.63 -34.37 13.61
N VAL A 78 9.98 -35.47 13.25
CA VAL A 78 10.26 -36.81 13.73
C VAL A 78 11.75 -37.09 13.64
N GLU A 79 12.51 -36.86 14.70
CA GLU A 79 13.72 -37.63 14.95
C GLU A 79 13.28 -39.05 15.31
N LYS A 80 13.58 -39.97 14.44
CA LYS A 80 13.50 -41.39 14.71
C LYS A 80 14.48 -41.73 15.84
N THR A 81 14.08 -41.59 17.06
CA THR A 81 14.73 -42.24 18.19
C THR A 81 13.94 -43.48 18.54
N SER A 82 14.53 -44.60 18.25
CA SER A 82 14.14 -45.91 18.80
C SER A 82 14.24 -45.85 20.35
N GLY A 83 13.10 -45.81 21.00
CA GLY A 83 13.06 -45.86 22.49
C GLY A 83 11.65 -45.54 22.98
N THR A 84 11.08 -46.47 23.64
CA THR A 84 9.79 -46.48 24.32
C THR A 84 9.62 -45.26 25.27
N GLU A 85 9.26 -44.11 24.74
CA GLU A 85 8.68 -43.01 25.53
C GLU A 85 7.25 -42.78 25.01
N LYS A 86 6.30 -42.85 25.94
CA LYS A 86 4.90 -42.48 25.73
C LYS A 86 4.89 -41.05 25.25
N SER A 87 4.93 -40.85 23.94
CA SER A 87 4.73 -39.56 23.29
C SER A 87 3.46 -38.96 23.87
N ALA A 88 3.61 -37.86 24.57
CA ALA A 88 2.48 -37.01 24.90
C ALA A 88 1.80 -36.67 23.59
N ALA A 89 0.66 -37.29 23.34
CA ALA A 89 -0.13 -37.02 22.15
C ALA A 89 -0.30 -35.52 22.06
N PRO A 90 -0.02 -34.92 20.88
CA PRO A 90 -0.25 -33.50 20.72
C PRO A 90 -1.67 -33.20 21.17
N LEU A 91 -1.93 -32.06 21.76
CA LEU A 91 -3.23 -31.53 22.22
C LEU A 91 -4.32 -31.54 21.13
N TYR A 92 -4.09 -32.36 20.14
CA TYR A 92 -4.73 -32.48 18.87
C TYR A 92 -5.70 -33.67 18.91
N ILE A 93 -6.92 -33.41 19.39
CA ILE A 93 -7.99 -34.41 19.34
C ILE A 93 -8.62 -34.35 17.94
N LYS A 94 -8.54 -35.46 17.23
CA LYS A 94 -9.22 -35.75 15.97
C LYS A 94 -10.74 -35.58 16.17
N SER A 95 -11.24 -34.36 15.97
CA SER A 95 -12.68 -34.10 16.00
C SER A 95 -13.25 -34.47 14.62
N ARG A 96 -13.91 -35.62 14.60
CA ARG A 96 -14.61 -36.17 13.43
C ARG A 96 -15.92 -35.38 13.24
N GLY A 97 -15.92 -34.25 12.58
CA GLY A 97 -17.13 -33.49 12.31
C GLY A 97 -16.95 -31.96 12.19
N ASP A 98 -15.80 -31.39 12.56
CA ASP A 98 -15.58 -29.93 12.56
C ASP A 98 -14.84 -29.42 11.32
N GLU A 99 -14.73 -30.22 10.25
CA GLU A 99 -13.93 -29.90 9.07
C GLU A 99 -14.40 -28.65 8.32
N LYS A 100 -15.66 -28.21 8.53
CA LYS A 100 -16.25 -27.05 7.87
C LYS A 100 -16.44 -25.83 8.77
N LYS A 101 -16.20 -25.93 10.07
CA LYS A 101 -16.33 -24.77 10.95
C LYS A 101 -15.12 -23.86 10.82
N ILE A 102 -15.35 -22.55 10.63
CA ILE A 102 -14.31 -21.52 10.54
C ILE A 102 -13.44 -21.54 11.81
N PHE A 103 -14.07 -21.58 12.97
CA PHE A 103 -13.38 -21.66 14.25
C PHE A 103 -13.36 -23.11 14.76
N GLN A 104 -12.27 -23.82 14.46
CA GLN A 104 -12.06 -25.20 14.91
C GLN A 104 -11.54 -25.24 16.33
N ASP A 105 -11.75 -26.41 16.98
CA ASP A 105 -11.16 -26.65 18.28
C ASP A 105 -9.63 -26.81 18.17
N GLY A 106 -8.92 -26.28 19.16
CA GLY A 106 -7.46 -26.18 19.14
C GLY A 106 -6.87 -24.99 18.39
N LEU A 107 -7.68 -24.17 17.72
CA LEU A 107 -7.23 -22.93 17.10
C LEU A 107 -6.75 -21.94 18.16
N ILE A 108 -5.59 -21.36 17.93
CA ILE A 108 -5.00 -20.31 18.78
C ILE A 108 -5.14 -18.97 18.07
N PHE A 109 -5.65 -17.97 18.79
CA PHE A 109 -5.48 -16.56 18.45
C PHE A 109 -4.47 -15.93 19.37
N SER A 110 -3.45 -15.27 18.80
CA SER A 110 -2.41 -14.60 19.58
C SER A 110 -2.27 -13.14 19.22
N LEU A 111 -2.07 -12.31 20.25
CA LEU A 111 -1.56 -10.96 20.12
C LEU A 111 -0.11 -10.97 20.57
N ASN A 112 0.76 -10.43 19.75
CA ASN A 112 2.21 -10.49 19.93
C ASN A 112 2.78 -9.10 20.21
N TRP A 113 3.99 -9.07 20.81
CA TRP A 113 4.62 -7.82 21.23
C TRP A 113 5.15 -6.96 20.09
N LEU A 114 5.56 -7.57 18.97
CA LEU A 114 6.03 -6.82 17.82
C LEU A 114 4.84 -6.47 16.92
N PRO A 115 4.37 -5.20 16.92
CA PRO A 115 3.16 -4.80 16.20
C PRO A 115 3.44 -4.60 14.70
N ILE A 116 4.20 -5.52 14.10
CA ILE A 116 4.55 -5.49 12.69
C ILE A 116 3.95 -6.71 12.03
N GLY A 117 2.87 -6.50 11.23
CA GLY A 117 2.25 -7.56 10.47
C GLY A 117 1.39 -8.54 11.27
N GLY A 118 1.28 -9.74 10.75
CA GLY A 118 0.53 -10.86 11.31
C GLY A 118 0.97 -12.17 10.66
N PHE A 119 0.38 -13.28 11.07
CA PHE A 119 0.62 -14.57 10.42
C PHE A 119 -0.57 -15.52 10.59
N CYS A 120 -0.75 -16.38 9.60
CA CYS A 120 -1.70 -17.48 9.61
C CYS A 120 -0.94 -18.79 9.46
N GLN A 121 -0.76 -19.51 10.56
CA GLN A 121 -0.04 -20.77 10.51
C GLN A 121 -0.97 -21.92 10.18
N MET A 122 -0.78 -22.51 9.02
CA MET A 122 -1.50 -23.69 8.58
C MET A 122 -0.81 -24.98 9.05
N ASP A 123 -1.57 -26.05 9.24
CA ASP A 123 -1.00 -27.37 9.53
C ASP A 123 -0.40 -27.96 8.25
N GLY A 124 0.83 -28.48 8.37
CA GLY A 124 1.52 -29.14 7.26
C GLY A 124 1.72 -28.22 6.06
N GLU A 125 2.34 -27.05 6.26
CA GLU A 125 2.61 -26.07 5.20
C GLU A 125 3.54 -26.61 4.12
N SER A 126 4.36 -27.63 4.42
CA SER A 126 5.21 -28.25 3.43
C SER A 126 4.38 -29.06 2.43
N ALA A 127 4.75 -28.96 1.15
CA ALA A 127 4.07 -29.69 0.07
C ALA A 127 4.16 -31.22 0.21
N GLU A 128 5.04 -31.72 1.05
CA GLU A 128 5.32 -33.13 1.30
C GLU A 128 4.41 -33.76 2.36
N ASP A 129 3.70 -32.97 3.16
CA ASP A 129 2.85 -33.47 4.24
C ASP A 129 1.57 -34.10 3.69
N GLU A 130 1.46 -35.45 3.82
CA GLU A 130 0.33 -36.23 3.31
C GLU A 130 -0.79 -36.47 4.34
N ARG A 131 -0.69 -35.90 5.56
CA ARG A 131 -1.73 -36.05 6.58
C ARG A 131 -3.02 -35.33 6.18
N GLU A 132 -4.17 -35.90 6.52
CA GLU A 132 -5.45 -35.28 6.27
C GLU A 132 -5.62 -33.94 7.03
N GLY A 133 -6.18 -32.96 6.35
CA GLY A 133 -6.39 -31.63 6.91
C GLY A 133 -5.14 -30.74 6.90
N THR A 134 -4.05 -31.16 6.23
CA THR A 134 -2.84 -30.35 6.02
C THR A 134 -2.86 -29.64 4.68
N PHE A 135 -2.08 -28.56 4.57
CA PHE A 135 -1.89 -27.88 3.30
C PHE A 135 -1.23 -28.79 2.26
N GLY A 136 -0.24 -29.59 2.67
CA GLY A 136 0.45 -30.54 1.78
C GLY A 136 -0.48 -31.53 1.09
N LYS A 137 -1.48 -32.07 1.82
CA LYS A 137 -2.49 -33.00 1.29
C LYS A 137 -3.56 -32.35 0.43
N ALA A 138 -3.76 -31.03 0.55
CA ALA A 138 -4.79 -30.32 -0.20
C ALA A 138 -4.57 -30.44 -1.72
N SER A 139 -5.66 -30.57 -2.48
CA SER A 139 -5.58 -30.62 -3.93
C SER A 139 -4.99 -29.31 -4.50
N TYR A 140 -4.44 -29.37 -5.71
CA TYR A 140 -3.85 -28.22 -6.38
C TYR A 140 -4.76 -26.97 -6.37
N TRP A 141 -6.04 -27.14 -6.74
CA TRP A 141 -6.99 -26.03 -6.77
C TRP A 141 -7.31 -25.48 -5.37
N LYS A 142 -7.30 -26.33 -4.33
CA LYS A 142 -7.43 -25.85 -2.96
C LYS A 142 -6.20 -25.05 -2.53
N LYS A 143 -4.99 -25.51 -2.84
CA LYS A 143 -3.75 -24.77 -2.61
C LYS A 143 -3.76 -23.40 -3.33
N THR A 144 -4.16 -23.38 -4.60
CA THR A 144 -4.31 -22.13 -5.38
C THR A 144 -5.27 -21.16 -4.69
N LYS A 145 -6.47 -21.61 -4.31
CA LYS A 145 -7.46 -20.77 -3.62
C LYS A 145 -6.92 -20.21 -2.30
N ILE A 146 -6.17 -21.00 -1.55
CA ILE A 146 -5.61 -20.60 -0.26
C ILE A 146 -4.52 -19.54 -0.49
N LEU A 147 -3.57 -19.78 -1.40
CA LEU A 147 -2.47 -18.86 -1.66
C LEU A 147 -2.94 -17.51 -2.23
N PHE A 148 -3.93 -17.51 -3.12
CA PHE A 148 -4.46 -16.25 -3.67
C PHE A 148 -5.52 -15.57 -2.79
N ALA A 149 -5.93 -16.18 -1.69
CA ALA A 149 -6.93 -15.60 -0.80
C ALA A 149 -6.44 -14.37 -0.05
N GLY A 150 -5.15 -14.31 0.31
CA GLY A 150 -4.53 -13.14 0.90
C GLY A 150 -4.54 -11.95 -0.07
N VAL A 151 -4.15 -12.21 -1.32
CA VAL A 151 -4.19 -11.24 -2.42
C VAL A 151 -5.62 -10.72 -2.63
N ALA A 152 -6.59 -11.63 -2.74
CA ALA A 152 -7.99 -11.27 -2.94
C ALA A 152 -8.55 -10.45 -1.76
N MET A 153 -8.10 -10.72 -0.54
CA MET A 153 -8.49 -9.95 0.63
C MET A 153 -7.96 -8.52 0.58
N ASN A 154 -6.72 -8.31 0.16
CA ASN A 154 -6.16 -6.97 0.01
C ASN A 154 -6.88 -6.18 -1.10
N TRP A 155 -7.21 -6.79 -2.23
CA TRP A 155 -8.07 -6.16 -3.25
C TRP A 155 -9.45 -5.82 -2.72
N LEU A 156 -10.05 -6.72 -1.92
CA LEU A 156 -11.34 -6.46 -1.29
C LEU A 156 -11.29 -5.29 -0.31
N VAL A 157 -10.23 -5.19 0.49
CA VAL A 157 -10.02 -4.06 1.41
C VAL A 157 -9.90 -2.75 0.63
N ALA A 158 -9.07 -2.70 -0.41
CA ALA A 158 -8.93 -1.53 -1.27
C ALA A 158 -10.26 -1.13 -1.92
N PHE A 159 -10.97 -2.10 -2.48
CA PHE A 159 -12.31 -1.89 -3.06
C PHE A 159 -13.29 -1.27 -2.07
N ILE A 160 -13.33 -1.80 -0.83
CA ILE A 160 -14.22 -1.27 0.22
C ILE A 160 -13.82 0.16 0.57
N ILE A 161 -12.53 0.44 0.78
CA ILE A 161 -12.06 1.78 1.13
C ILE A 161 -12.37 2.77 0.01
N PHE A 162 -12.07 2.45 -1.26
CA PHE A 162 -12.38 3.33 -2.39
C PHE A 162 -13.88 3.53 -2.57
N THR A 163 -14.71 2.50 -2.35
CA THR A 163 -16.16 2.64 -2.38
C THR A 163 -16.66 3.62 -1.31
N VAL A 164 -16.15 3.49 -0.08
CA VAL A 164 -16.51 4.41 1.01
C VAL A 164 -16.03 5.83 0.70
N LEU A 165 -14.79 5.98 0.21
CA LEU A 165 -14.27 7.29 -0.19
C LEU A 165 -15.09 7.90 -1.33
N ALA A 166 -15.54 7.12 -2.30
CA ALA A 166 -16.42 7.62 -3.36
C ALA A 166 -17.76 8.16 -2.83
N TRP A 167 -18.26 7.67 -1.69
CA TRP A 167 -19.45 8.20 -1.03
C TRP A 167 -19.18 9.46 -0.21
N VAL A 168 -18.05 9.51 0.53
CA VAL A 168 -17.80 10.59 1.50
C VAL A 168 -16.91 11.71 0.98
N GLY A 169 -16.30 11.51 -0.17
CA GLY A 169 -15.33 12.41 -0.80
C GLY A 169 -14.00 11.71 -1.04
N MET A 170 -13.71 11.43 -2.31
CA MET A 170 -12.48 10.76 -2.72
C MET A 170 -11.48 11.79 -3.24
N PRO A 171 -10.28 11.91 -2.65
CA PRO A 171 -9.22 12.75 -3.15
C PRO A 171 -8.79 12.36 -4.57
N GLN A 172 -8.52 13.32 -5.42
CA GLN A 172 -8.03 13.11 -6.78
C GLN A 172 -6.50 13.27 -6.81
N PHE A 173 -5.79 12.15 -6.94
CA PHE A 173 -4.33 12.12 -7.06
C PHE A 173 -3.84 11.79 -8.47
N LEU A 174 -4.72 11.27 -9.32
CA LEU A 174 -4.41 10.89 -10.70
C LEU A 174 -5.22 11.77 -11.67
N ASP A 175 -4.58 12.29 -12.71
CA ASP A 175 -5.25 13.10 -13.74
C ASP A 175 -6.37 12.32 -14.44
N ASN A 176 -6.18 11.00 -14.63
CA ASN A 176 -7.12 10.08 -15.25
C ASN A 176 -7.78 9.13 -14.23
N GLN A 177 -7.96 9.57 -12.97
CA GLN A 177 -8.58 8.76 -11.93
C GLN A 177 -9.98 8.31 -12.36
N PHE A 178 -10.22 7.01 -12.25
CA PHE A 178 -11.48 6.40 -12.70
C PHE A 178 -12.68 7.01 -12.00
N THR A 179 -13.59 7.57 -12.77
CA THR A 179 -14.86 8.16 -12.36
C THR A 179 -15.97 7.72 -13.30
N LEU A 180 -17.21 7.90 -12.92
CA LEU A 180 -18.36 7.65 -13.76
C LEU A 180 -19.13 8.96 -14.00
N ASP A 181 -18.96 9.58 -15.17
CA ASP A 181 -19.51 10.91 -15.49
C ASP A 181 -21.02 11.03 -15.25
N ALA A 182 -21.76 9.91 -15.35
CA ALA A 182 -23.20 9.87 -15.14
C ALA A 182 -23.65 10.12 -13.69
N ASP A 183 -22.75 9.97 -12.71
CA ASP A 183 -23.07 10.07 -11.27
C ASP A 183 -22.00 10.83 -10.48
N THR A 184 -20.73 10.84 -10.95
CA THR A 184 -19.64 11.44 -10.21
C THR A 184 -19.65 12.95 -10.33
N ARG A 185 -19.79 13.63 -9.19
CA ARG A 185 -19.58 15.06 -9.05
C ARG A 185 -18.17 15.32 -8.54
N VAL A 186 -17.46 16.22 -9.19
CA VAL A 186 -16.12 16.66 -8.75
C VAL A 186 -16.25 18.07 -8.19
N ASP A 187 -16.07 18.20 -6.89
CA ASP A 187 -15.98 19.50 -6.22
C ASP A 187 -14.52 19.96 -6.32
N ARG A 188 -14.29 20.92 -7.22
CA ARG A 188 -12.98 21.50 -7.45
C ARG A 188 -12.77 22.65 -6.49
N VAL A 189 -11.70 22.58 -5.70
CA VAL A 189 -11.22 23.71 -4.93
C VAL A 189 -10.17 24.43 -5.77
N PRO A 190 -10.34 25.71 -6.08
CA PRO A 190 -9.37 26.48 -6.85
C PRO A 190 -8.00 26.50 -6.14
N VAL A 191 -6.91 26.57 -6.91
CA VAL A 191 -5.54 26.60 -6.39
C VAL A 191 -5.31 27.87 -5.57
N LYS A 192 -5.04 27.72 -4.27
CA LYS A 192 -4.83 28.84 -3.37
C LYS A 192 -3.36 29.27 -3.33
N VAL A 193 -3.12 30.57 -3.40
CA VAL A 193 -1.80 31.15 -3.18
C VAL A 193 -1.51 31.20 -1.68
N LYS A 194 -0.49 30.44 -1.26
CA LYS A 194 -0.05 30.39 0.14
C LYS A 194 0.89 31.54 0.49
N SER A 195 1.81 31.86 -0.40
CA SER A 195 2.75 32.98 -0.24
C SER A 195 3.22 33.47 -1.60
N VAL A 196 3.60 34.73 -1.67
CA VAL A 196 4.20 35.38 -2.83
C VAL A 196 5.66 35.75 -2.50
N HIS A 197 6.57 35.38 -3.37
CA HIS A 197 8.00 35.69 -3.19
C HIS A 197 8.29 37.17 -3.51
N GLU A 198 9.04 37.81 -2.63
CA GLU A 198 9.49 39.23 -2.84
C GLU A 198 10.32 39.35 -4.12
N GLY A 199 10.10 40.39 -4.88
CA GLY A 199 10.78 40.62 -6.16
C GLY A 199 10.36 39.74 -7.32
N SER A 200 9.30 38.90 -7.13
CA SER A 200 8.83 37.98 -8.15
C SER A 200 7.89 38.62 -9.18
N PRO A 201 7.73 37.97 -10.35
CA PRO A 201 6.70 38.36 -11.33
C PRO A 201 5.29 38.37 -10.74
N ALA A 202 4.99 37.48 -9.77
CA ALA A 202 3.71 37.43 -9.09
C ALA A 202 3.47 38.66 -8.22
N GLU A 203 4.46 39.10 -7.46
CA GLU A 203 4.36 40.33 -6.67
C GLU A 203 4.15 41.54 -7.58
N ALA A 204 4.95 41.66 -8.67
CA ALA A 204 4.81 42.72 -9.63
C ALA A 204 3.43 42.73 -10.33
N ALA A 205 2.81 41.59 -10.53
CA ALA A 205 1.47 41.41 -11.08
C ALA A 205 0.35 41.69 -10.07
N GLY A 206 0.66 41.79 -8.77
CA GLY A 206 -0.30 42.09 -7.72
C GLY A 206 -1.02 40.87 -7.14
N PHE A 207 -0.41 39.67 -7.20
CA PHE A 207 -0.89 38.51 -6.44
C PHE A 207 -0.79 38.76 -4.95
N LEU A 208 -1.77 38.27 -4.21
CA LEU A 208 -1.80 38.33 -2.75
C LEU A 208 -1.92 36.91 -2.15
N GLU A 209 -1.51 36.79 -0.89
CA GLU A 209 -1.81 35.58 -0.11
C GLU A 209 -3.32 35.38 -0.02
N ASN A 210 -3.74 34.13 -0.10
CA ASN A 210 -5.14 33.69 -0.13
C ASN A 210 -5.90 33.98 -1.45
N ASP A 211 -5.24 34.44 -2.51
CA ASP A 211 -5.85 34.45 -3.83
C ASP A 211 -6.09 33.03 -4.34
N TYR A 212 -7.21 32.80 -5.02
CA TYR A 212 -7.52 31.52 -5.66
C TYR A 212 -7.33 31.65 -7.17
N ILE A 213 -6.39 30.91 -7.76
CA ILE A 213 -6.16 30.91 -9.21
C ILE A 213 -7.19 30.01 -9.88
N ILE A 214 -8.05 30.57 -10.75
CA ILE A 214 -9.14 29.84 -11.42
C ILE A 214 -8.79 29.54 -12.85
N LYS A 215 -8.18 30.50 -13.58
CA LYS A 215 -7.85 30.37 -15.00
C LYS A 215 -6.46 30.90 -15.27
N VAL A 216 -5.79 30.28 -16.26
CA VAL A 216 -4.53 30.74 -16.83
C VAL A 216 -4.71 30.82 -18.35
N ASN A 217 -4.46 32.00 -18.95
CA ASN A 217 -4.72 32.29 -20.37
C ASN A 217 -6.16 31.92 -20.83
N GLY A 218 -7.16 32.04 -19.93
CA GLY A 218 -8.56 31.72 -20.19
C GLY A 218 -8.92 30.26 -20.05
N GLU A 219 -7.95 29.36 -19.85
CA GLU A 219 -8.17 27.94 -19.58
C GLU A 219 -8.34 27.70 -18.08
N GLU A 220 -9.35 26.95 -17.69
CA GLU A 220 -9.56 26.56 -16.30
C GLU A 220 -8.42 25.66 -15.81
N VAL A 221 -7.81 26.02 -14.71
CA VAL A 221 -6.77 25.21 -14.05
C VAL A 221 -7.37 24.38 -12.92
N ARG A 222 -6.89 23.14 -12.84
CA ARG A 222 -7.44 22.13 -11.91
C ARG A 222 -6.49 21.82 -10.77
N SER A 223 -5.20 22.06 -10.98
CA SER A 223 -4.14 21.72 -10.03
C SER A 223 -2.99 22.72 -10.11
N GLY A 224 -2.16 22.75 -9.07
CA GLY A 224 -0.90 23.50 -9.10
C GLY A 224 0.06 22.97 -10.17
N THR A 225 -0.05 21.70 -10.55
CA THR A 225 0.72 21.07 -11.62
C THR A 225 0.34 21.63 -12.98
N ASP A 226 -0.96 21.86 -13.24
CA ASP A 226 -1.43 22.49 -14.48
C ASP A 226 -0.81 23.88 -14.62
N ILE A 227 -0.89 24.70 -13.55
CA ILE A 227 -0.31 26.05 -13.53
C ILE A 227 1.19 25.97 -13.79
N THR A 228 1.90 25.05 -13.14
CA THR A 228 3.34 24.89 -13.33
C THR A 228 3.69 24.48 -14.76
N THR A 229 2.90 23.59 -15.36
CA THR A 229 3.09 23.12 -16.74
C THR A 229 2.83 24.25 -17.75
N ILE A 230 1.73 25.00 -17.58
CA ILE A 230 1.42 26.16 -18.43
C ILE A 230 2.52 27.23 -18.30
N ASN A 231 2.99 27.48 -17.08
CA ASN A 231 4.06 28.45 -16.84
C ASN A 231 5.38 28.02 -17.49
N LYS A 232 5.77 26.73 -17.40
CA LYS A 232 6.96 26.20 -18.07
C LYS A 232 6.90 26.39 -19.60
N ASN A 233 5.74 26.13 -20.20
CA ASN A 233 5.54 26.29 -21.65
C ASN A 233 5.54 27.78 -22.09
N ASN A 234 5.35 28.68 -21.16
CA ASN A 234 5.29 30.13 -21.40
C ASN A 234 6.40 30.91 -20.68
N ALA A 235 7.51 30.25 -20.31
CA ALA A 235 8.65 30.93 -19.69
C ALA A 235 9.13 32.14 -20.50
N GLY A 236 9.37 33.26 -19.83
CA GLY A 236 9.77 34.54 -20.46
C GLY A 236 8.66 35.29 -21.22
N LYS A 237 7.41 34.77 -21.16
CA LYS A 237 6.25 35.41 -21.84
C LYS A 237 5.28 36.00 -20.82
N GLU A 238 4.39 36.82 -21.32
CA GLU A 238 3.28 37.40 -20.58
C GLU A 238 2.14 36.37 -20.49
N VAL A 239 1.65 36.11 -19.27
CA VAL A 239 0.60 35.15 -18.97
C VAL A 239 -0.50 35.82 -18.15
N LYS A 240 -1.76 35.59 -18.54
CA LYS A 240 -2.94 36.14 -17.89
C LYS A 240 -3.50 35.12 -16.88
N TYR A 241 -3.72 35.56 -15.66
CA TYR A 241 -4.32 34.79 -14.59
C TYR A 241 -5.64 35.40 -14.18
N THR A 242 -6.69 34.57 -14.07
CA THR A 242 -7.92 34.99 -13.41
C THR A 242 -7.85 34.44 -11.98
N VAL A 243 -7.80 35.36 -11.04
CA VAL A 243 -7.77 35.02 -9.61
C VAL A 243 -9.07 35.47 -8.94
N GLN A 244 -9.55 34.65 -7.98
CA GLN A 244 -10.66 35.00 -7.12
C GLN A 244 -10.11 35.43 -5.78
N ARG A 245 -10.49 36.62 -5.34
CA ARG A 245 -10.05 37.23 -4.08
C ARG A 245 -11.23 37.48 -3.18
N ASP A 246 -11.09 37.08 -1.90
CA ASP A 246 -12.10 37.39 -0.88
C ASP A 246 -12.01 38.86 -0.54
N THR A 247 -12.95 39.64 -1.05
CA THR A 247 -13.09 41.07 -0.71
C THR A 247 -13.97 41.18 0.53
N GLN A 248 -13.38 41.47 1.69
CA GLN A 248 -14.14 41.91 2.85
C GLN A 248 -14.70 43.29 2.58
N LEU A 249 -15.99 43.37 2.24
CA LEU A 249 -16.71 44.60 2.26
C LEU A 249 -16.86 45.06 3.71
N LYS A 250 -16.10 46.10 4.12
CA LYS A 250 -16.37 46.81 5.38
C LYS A 250 -17.73 47.47 5.26
N CYS A 251 -18.75 46.86 5.85
CA CYS A 251 -20.02 47.53 6.03
C CYS A 251 -19.85 48.68 7.02
N ILE A 252 -20.09 49.89 6.54
CA ILE A 252 -20.27 51.08 7.36
C ILE A 252 -21.78 51.15 7.62
N ASP A 253 -22.19 50.86 8.87
CA ASP A 253 -23.54 50.91 9.43
C ASP A 253 -24.61 49.94 8.89
N THR A 254 -25.11 49.12 9.84
CA THR A 254 -26.40 48.36 9.81
C THR A 254 -26.51 47.15 8.84
N CYS A 255 -25.53 46.28 8.78
CA CYS A 255 -25.73 44.99 8.10
C CYS A 255 -25.51 43.81 9.04
N GLY A 256 -26.41 42.84 8.98
CA GLY A 256 -26.14 41.47 9.49
C GLY A 256 -24.94 40.85 8.83
N ASP A 257 -24.53 39.65 9.23
CA ASP A 257 -23.32 38.93 8.88
C ASP A 257 -22.63 39.35 7.57
N PRO A 258 -21.30 39.55 7.56
CA PRO A 258 -20.56 39.97 6.37
C PRO A 258 -20.76 38.95 5.24
N MET A 259 -21.42 39.35 4.16
CA MET A 259 -21.48 38.56 2.95
C MET A 259 -20.06 38.53 2.33
N GLU A 260 -19.40 37.39 2.33
CA GLU A 260 -18.20 37.15 1.57
C GLU A 260 -18.53 37.26 0.07
N GLN A 261 -18.15 38.37 -0.56
CA GLN A 261 -18.26 38.53 -2.01
C GLN A 261 -16.93 38.21 -2.65
N LYS A 262 -16.87 37.12 -3.39
CA LYS A 262 -15.72 36.75 -4.20
C LYS A 262 -15.74 37.56 -5.49
N SER A 263 -14.64 38.28 -5.80
CA SER A 263 -14.47 39.00 -7.06
C SER A 263 -13.40 38.37 -7.93
N ASP A 264 -13.72 38.15 -9.20
CA ASP A 264 -12.76 37.67 -10.18
C ASP A 264 -11.89 38.87 -10.63
N ILE A 265 -10.57 38.73 -10.51
CA ILE A 265 -9.58 39.74 -10.86
C ILE A 265 -8.66 39.16 -11.94
N GLU A 266 -8.44 39.88 -13.01
CA GLU A 266 -7.45 39.50 -14.01
C GLU A 266 -6.10 40.12 -13.65
N LEU A 267 -5.09 39.28 -13.50
CA LEU A 267 -3.70 39.65 -13.27
C LEU A 267 -2.86 39.22 -14.46
N THR A 268 -1.92 40.05 -14.85
CA THR A 268 -0.99 39.74 -15.94
C THR A 268 0.42 39.74 -15.40
N ALA A 269 1.12 38.62 -15.54
CA ALA A 269 2.50 38.47 -15.08
C ALA A 269 3.42 38.11 -16.24
N THR A 270 4.56 38.78 -16.33
CA THR A 270 5.64 38.41 -17.25
C THR A 270 6.52 37.37 -16.52
N LEU A 271 6.47 36.13 -16.95
CA LEU A 271 7.21 35.05 -16.32
C LEU A 271 8.72 35.22 -16.47
N ASN A 272 9.47 34.76 -15.50
CA ASN A 272 10.92 34.68 -15.60
C ASN A 272 11.35 33.65 -16.69
N SER A 273 12.64 33.73 -17.07
CA SER A 273 13.24 32.75 -17.98
C SER A 273 13.27 31.37 -17.37
N ALA A 274 13.36 30.32 -18.22
CA ALA A 274 13.36 28.91 -17.77
C ALA A 274 14.50 28.55 -16.81
N ASP A 275 15.59 29.32 -16.81
CA ASP A 275 16.77 29.10 -15.96
C ASP A 275 16.67 29.80 -14.59
N ALA A 276 15.58 30.51 -14.30
CA ALA A 276 15.39 31.21 -13.03
C ALA A 276 14.91 30.24 -11.93
N ASP A 277 15.23 30.58 -10.68
CA ASP A 277 14.83 29.77 -9.51
C ASP A 277 13.31 29.56 -9.43
N TYR A 278 12.53 30.50 -9.93
CA TYR A 278 11.08 30.44 -10.06
C TYR A 278 10.56 31.20 -11.28
N LEU A 279 9.52 30.65 -11.92
CA LEU A 279 8.90 31.28 -13.10
C LEU A 279 7.92 32.39 -12.71
N LEU A 280 6.98 32.11 -11.83
CA LEU A 280 5.96 33.07 -11.35
C LEU A 280 6.28 33.61 -9.95
N GLY A 281 6.80 32.77 -9.05
CA GLY A 281 7.17 33.13 -7.69
C GLY A 281 6.01 33.16 -6.72
N VAL A 282 5.06 32.20 -6.87
CA VAL A 282 4.03 31.89 -5.88
C VAL A 282 4.26 30.51 -5.30
N THR A 283 4.08 30.38 -3.99
CA THR A 283 3.89 29.06 -3.35
C THR A 283 2.41 28.78 -3.36
N MET A 284 2.03 27.68 -3.97
CA MET A 284 0.63 27.25 -4.07
C MET A 284 0.32 26.22 -3.00
N GLU A 285 -0.83 26.38 -2.36
CA GLU A 285 -1.41 25.33 -1.53
C GLU A 285 -2.13 24.35 -2.48
N SER A 286 -1.76 23.06 -2.42
CA SER A 286 -2.42 22.07 -3.25
C SER A 286 -3.88 21.97 -2.83
N SER A 287 -4.77 22.42 -3.67
CA SER A 287 -6.19 22.25 -3.50
C SER A 287 -6.56 20.81 -3.82
N GLU A 288 -7.09 20.10 -2.85
CA GLU A 288 -7.57 18.74 -3.06
C GLU A 288 -8.93 18.80 -3.73
N SER A 289 -8.99 18.40 -5.00
CA SER A 289 -10.27 18.14 -5.63
C SER A 289 -10.86 16.87 -5.04
N LEU A 290 -12.10 16.94 -4.56
CA LEU A 290 -12.82 15.78 -4.06
C LEU A 290 -13.87 15.33 -5.08
N SER A 291 -13.92 14.05 -5.35
CA SER A 291 -14.97 13.45 -6.17
C SER A 291 -15.96 12.68 -5.30
N TYR A 292 -17.24 12.86 -5.58
CA TYR A 292 -18.36 12.24 -4.87
C TYR A 292 -19.19 11.42 -5.85
N SER A 293 -19.52 10.22 -5.48
CA SER A 293 -20.42 9.34 -6.24
C SER A 293 -21.51 8.81 -5.31
N THR A 294 -22.69 8.52 -5.86
CA THR A 294 -23.79 7.97 -5.08
C THR A 294 -24.00 6.48 -5.34
N TRP A 295 -24.87 6.11 -6.27
CA TRP A 295 -25.13 4.72 -6.63
C TRP A 295 -23.92 4.04 -7.34
N SER A 296 -23.10 4.83 -8.04
CA SER A 296 -21.94 4.34 -8.76
C SER A 296 -20.70 4.12 -7.89
N ALA A 297 -20.72 4.51 -6.63
CA ALA A 297 -19.55 4.38 -5.74
C ALA A 297 -18.91 2.97 -5.72
N PRO A 298 -19.65 1.85 -5.71
CA PRO A 298 -19.04 0.52 -5.82
C PRO A 298 -18.38 0.29 -7.20
N ILE A 299 -18.92 0.87 -8.26
CA ILE A 299 -18.32 0.78 -9.61
C ILE A 299 -17.04 1.57 -9.67
N VAL A 300 -17.05 2.79 -9.12
CA VAL A 300 -15.85 3.64 -8.99
C VAL A 300 -14.78 2.95 -8.14
N GLY A 301 -15.16 2.38 -6.99
CA GLY A 301 -14.25 1.63 -6.13
C GLY A 301 -13.61 0.43 -6.84
N ALA A 302 -14.40 -0.34 -7.61
CA ALA A 302 -13.89 -1.45 -8.39
C ALA A 302 -13.00 -0.98 -9.55
N GLY A 303 -13.43 0.04 -10.30
CA GLY A 303 -12.69 0.63 -11.42
C GLY A 303 -11.33 1.16 -10.97
N LEU A 304 -11.29 1.91 -9.86
CA LEU A 304 -10.06 2.46 -9.32
C LEU A 304 -9.13 1.36 -8.77
N THR A 305 -9.68 0.32 -8.12
CA THR A 305 -8.87 -0.83 -7.69
C THR A 305 -8.20 -1.52 -8.88
N LEU A 306 -8.93 -1.71 -10.00
CA LEU A 306 -8.38 -2.31 -11.22
C LEU A 306 -7.37 -1.37 -11.91
N GLN A 307 -7.68 -0.07 -12.00
CA GLN A 307 -6.78 0.94 -12.57
C GLN A 307 -5.44 0.95 -11.82
N LEU A 308 -5.47 1.09 -10.49
CA LEU A 308 -4.25 1.10 -9.68
C LEU A 308 -3.50 -0.23 -9.73
N THR A 309 -4.20 -1.36 -9.88
CA THR A 309 -3.57 -2.66 -10.11
C THR A 309 -2.78 -2.64 -11.43
N GLY A 310 -3.37 -2.12 -12.51
CA GLY A 310 -2.71 -1.95 -13.80
C GLY A 310 -1.50 -1.03 -13.74
N GLU A 311 -1.65 0.14 -13.09
CA GLU A 311 -0.55 1.11 -12.93
C GLU A 311 0.58 0.53 -12.04
N THR A 312 0.26 -0.22 -11.00
CA THR A 312 1.27 -0.89 -10.17
C THR A 312 2.07 -1.91 -10.98
N PHE A 313 1.41 -2.75 -11.79
CA PHE A 313 2.14 -3.69 -12.65
C PHE A 313 2.94 -3.00 -13.75
N ARG A 314 2.41 -1.90 -14.32
CA ARG A 314 3.15 -1.07 -15.29
C ARG A 314 4.41 -0.50 -14.66
N GLY A 315 4.29 0.16 -13.50
CA GLY A 315 5.43 0.74 -12.79
C GLY A 315 6.48 -0.31 -12.40
N LEU A 316 6.05 -1.50 -11.92
CA LEU A 316 6.97 -2.61 -11.66
C LEU A 316 7.66 -3.11 -12.94
N GLY A 317 6.94 -3.18 -14.04
CA GLY A 317 7.49 -3.55 -15.35
C GLY A 317 8.53 -2.55 -15.84
N GLU A 318 8.23 -1.26 -15.76
CA GLU A 318 9.14 -0.16 -16.12
C GLU A 318 10.39 -0.15 -15.23
N LEU A 319 10.22 -0.37 -13.92
CA LEU A 319 11.32 -0.46 -12.96
C LEU A 319 12.27 -1.61 -13.35
N VAL A 320 11.73 -2.81 -13.57
CA VAL A 320 12.53 -3.98 -13.97
C VAL A 320 13.20 -3.73 -15.33
N TRP A 321 12.47 -3.15 -16.29
CA TRP A 321 13.01 -2.81 -17.60
C TRP A 321 14.18 -1.82 -17.53
N ASN A 322 14.02 -0.75 -16.76
CA ASN A 322 15.05 0.29 -16.60
C ASN A 322 16.28 -0.26 -15.86
N LEU A 323 16.09 -1.10 -14.84
CA LEU A 323 17.21 -1.78 -14.17
C LEU A 323 17.96 -2.70 -15.12
N VAL A 324 17.26 -3.58 -15.85
CA VAL A 324 17.87 -4.55 -16.74
C VAL A 324 18.53 -3.84 -17.93
N SER A 325 17.80 -2.95 -18.61
CA SER A 325 18.33 -2.22 -19.76
C SER A 325 19.48 -1.28 -19.37
N GLY A 326 19.37 -0.61 -18.22
CA GLY A 326 20.43 0.23 -17.67
C GLY A 326 21.69 -0.58 -17.36
N ALA A 327 21.55 -1.73 -16.71
CA ALA A 327 22.68 -2.62 -16.42
C ALA A 327 23.36 -3.14 -17.73
N PHE A 328 22.57 -3.52 -18.75
CA PHE A 328 23.12 -3.91 -20.05
C PHE A 328 23.83 -2.77 -20.75
N ARG A 329 23.30 -1.54 -20.72
CA ARG A 329 23.94 -0.35 -21.31
C ARG A 329 25.26 0.01 -20.62
N GLN A 330 25.40 -0.26 -19.32
CA GLN A 330 26.65 -0.09 -18.59
C GLN A 330 27.80 -0.98 -19.12
N LEU A 331 27.50 -2.12 -19.74
CA LEU A 331 28.48 -3.02 -20.34
C LEU A 331 28.94 -2.57 -21.76
N SER A 332 28.37 -1.48 -22.30
CA SER A 332 28.74 -0.95 -23.62
C SER A 332 30.12 -0.30 -23.58
N PHE A 333 30.86 -0.40 -24.71
CA PHE A 333 32.10 0.33 -24.91
C PHE A 333 31.88 1.81 -25.28
N ASP A 334 30.66 2.19 -25.69
CA ASP A 334 30.27 3.57 -26.03
C ASP A 334 29.93 4.37 -24.76
N GLY A 335 30.62 5.52 -24.60
CA GLY A 335 30.46 6.40 -23.45
C GLY A 335 29.04 6.96 -23.33
N ALA A 336 28.41 7.37 -24.45
CA ALA A 336 27.05 7.91 -24.46
C ALA A 336 26.00 6.84 -24.06
N VAL A 337 26.20 5.57 -24.48
CA VAL A 337 25.34 4.47 -24.11
C VAL A 337 25.48 4.16 -22.61
N ARG A 338 26.68 4.21 -22.05
CA ARG A 338 26.89 4.03 -20.60
C ARG A 338 26.24 5.12 -19.78
N GLU A 339 26.33 6.38 -20.24
CA GLU A 339 25.68 7.53 -19.58
C GLU A 339 24.16 7.32 -19.52
N SER A 340 23.53 7.00 -20.66
CA SER A 340 22.09 6.69 -20.69
C SER A 340 21.69 5.48 -19.83
N GLY A 341 22.62 4.53 -19.64
CA GLY A 341 22.43 3.40 -18.72
C GLY A 341 22.47 3.84 -17.26
N ARG A 342 23.33 4.80 -16.92
CA ARG A 342 23.42 5.38 -15.58
C ARG A 342 22.18 6.19 -15.24
N GLU A 343 21.74 7.06 -16.16
CA GLU A 343 20.49 7.83 -16.00
C GLU A 343 19.27 6.93 -15.78
N ALA A 344 19.18 5.80 -16.53
CA ALA A 344 18.09 4.84 -16.34
C ALA A 344 18.10 4.22 -14.94
N ILE A 345 19.28 3.89 -14.39
CA ILE A 345 19.41 3.34 -13.03
C ILE A 345 19.13 4.43 -11.98
N GLU A 346 19.58 5.65 -12.17
CA GLU A 346 19.32 6.79 -11.27
C GLU A 346 17.83 7.09 -11.22
N THR A 347 17.14 7.09 -12.38
CA THR A 347 15.66 7.27 -12.44
C THR A 347 14.92 6.21 -11.63
N VAL A 348 15.37 4.95 -11.67
CA VAL A 348 14.81 3.89 -10.81
C VAL A 348 15.05 4.21 -9.35
N GLY A 349 16.28 4.62 -9.02
CA GLY A 349 16.62 5.06 -7.68
C GLY A 349 15.63 6.12 -7.17
N ASP A 350 15.37 7.14 -7.97
CA ASP A 350 14.50 8.27 -7.60
C ASP A 350 13.01 7.93 -7.55
N SER A 351 12.58 6.92 -8.29
CA SER A 351 11.18 6.48 -8.35
C SER A 351 10.79 5.53 -7.21
N VAL A 352 11.76 4.92 -6.53
CA VAL A 352 11.48 3.94 -5.47
C VAL A 352 11.52 4.62 -4.11
N THR A 353 10.39 4.57 -3.41
CA THR A 353 10.31 4.97 -2.00
C THR A 353 10.34 3.71 -1.14
N GLY A 354 11.31 3.62 -0.26
CA GLY A 354 11.48 2.48 0.63
C GLY A 354 10.65 2.60 1.93
N PRO A 355 10.82 1.64 2.85
CA PRO A 355 10.06 1.60 4.09
C PRO A 355 10.21 2.87 4.96
N VAL A 356 11.39 3.48 4.95
CA VAL A 356 11.65 4.71 5.72
C VAL A 356 10.92 5.90 5.11
N GLY A 357 10.92 6.04 3.78
CA GLY A 357 10.18 7.08 3.09
C GLY A 357 8.66 6.91 3.23
N ILE A 358 8.15 5.69 3.13
CA ILE A 358 6.72 5.41 3.32
C ILE A 358 6.29 5.77 4.75
N ILE A 359 6.99 5.23 5.77
CA ILE A 359 6.59 5.40 7.17
C ILE A 359 6.96 6.79 7.70
N GLY A 360 8.13 7.33 7.31
CA GLY A 360 8.67 8.58 7.84
C GLY A 360 8.21 9.84 7.12
N VAL A 361 7.77 9.74 5.86
CA VAL A 361 7.34 10.88 5.05
C VAL A 361 5.89 10.76 4.59
N LEU A 362 5.53 9.69 3.86
CA LEU A 362 4.21 9.60 3.26
C LEU A 362 3.11 9.54 4.32
N PHE A 363 3.20 8.65 5.31
CA PHE A 363 2.18 8.57 6.35
C PHE A 363 2.00 9.85 7.15
N PRO A 364 3.06 10.55 7.64
CA PRO A 364 2.91 11.85 8.26
C PRO A 364 2.24 12.89 7.36
N SER A 365 2.64 12.99 6.09
CA SER A 365 2.07 13.94 5.13
C SER A 365 0.58 13.68 4.88
N PHE A 366 0.20 12.41 4.64
CA PHE A 366 -1.18 12.03 4.41
C PHE A 366 -2.04 12.10 5.68
N THR A 367 -1.44 11.89 6.86
CA THR A 367 -2.15 12.06 8.15
C THR A 367 -2.48 13.53 8.40
N SER A 368 -1.55 14.44 8.11
CA SER A 368 -1.77 15.89 8.24
C SER A 368 -2.75 16.43 7.18
N ALA A 369 -2.79 15.81 6.00
CA ALA A 369 -3.73 16.16 4.93
C ALA A 369 -5.18 15.69 5.21
N GLY A 370 -5.40 14.85 6.22
CA GLY A 370 -6.71 14.46 6.68
C GLY A 370 -7.09 12.98 6.46
N PRO A 371 -8.23 12.56 7.05
CA PRO A 371 -8.58 11.14 7.09
C PRO A 371 -8.92 10.54 5.72
N ALA A 372 -9.45 11.30 4.77
CA ALA A 372 -9.73 10.82 3.42
C ALA A 372 -8.44 10.49 2.67
N ASN A 373 -7.44 11.35 2.77
CA ASN A 373 -6.12 11.15 2.17
C ASN A 373 -5.41 9.94 2.77
N LEU A 374 -5.44 9.81 4.08
CA LEU A 374 -4.88 8.65 4.76
C LEU A 374 -5.56 7.35 4.35
N ALA A 375 -6.89 7.35 4.23
CA ALA A 375 -7.64 6.19 3.76
C ALA A 375 -7.31 5.85 2.28
N PHE A 376 -7.16 6.88 1.43
CA PHE A 376 -6.73 6.69 0.05
C PHE A 376 -5.35 6.03 -0.01
N LEU A 377 -4.36 6.54 0.75
CA LEU A 377 -3.04 5.94 0.85
C LEU A 377 -3.10 4.49 1.33
N ALA A 378 -3.92 4.20 2.35
CA ALA A 378 -4.11 2.84 2.84
C ALA A 378 -4.64 1.89 1.75
N ALA A 379 -5.61 2.35 0.92
CA ALA A 379 -6.12 1.58 -0.19
C ALA A 379 -5.08 1.34 -1.29
N VAL A 380 -4.28 2.36 -1.64
CA VAL A 380 -3.16 2.24 -2.59
C VAL A 380 -2.13 1.22 -2.11
N ILE A 381 -1.73 1.29 -0.83
CA ILE A 381 -0.81 0.32 -0.23
C ILE A 381 -1.43 -1.09 -0.23
N SER A 382 -2.74 -1.22 0.03
CA SER A 382 -3.43 -2.52 -0.03
C SER A 382 -3.39 -3.14 -1.42
N VAL A 383 -3.62 -2.35 -2.49
CA VAL A 383 -3.46 -2.78 -3.89
C VAL A 383 -2.00 -3.19 -4.16
N SER A 384 -1.05 -2.37 -3.73
CA SER A 384 0.38 -2.65 -3.93
C SER A 384 0.80 -3.95 -3.25
N LEU A 385 0.36 -4.21 -2.00
CA LEU A 385 0.59 -5.47 -1.30
C LEU A 385 -0.03 -6.66 -2.05
N ALA A 386 -1.23 -6.50 -2.61
CA ALA A 386 -1.84 -7.54 -3.44
C ALA A 386 -1.00 -7.84 -4.68
N CYS A 387 -0.60 -6.81 -5.43
CA CYS A 387 0.22 -6.95 -6.64
C CYS A 387 1.58 -7.58 -6.34
N MET A 388 2.27 -7.13 -5.29
CA MET A 388 3.55 -7.71 -4.89
C MET A 388 3.42 -9.18 -4.54
N ASN A 389 2.38 -9.59 -3.80
CA ASN A 389 2.19 -10.99 -3.42
C ASN A 389 1.79 -11.91 -4.58
N VAL A 390 1.35 -11.37 -5.72
CA VAL A 390 1.13 -12.16 -6.96
C VAL A 390 2.43 -12.45 -7.70
N LEU A 391 3.50 -11.68 -7.46
CA LEU A 391 4.75 -11.85 -8.20
C LEU A 391 5.35 -13.25 -8.05
N PRO A 392 6.05 -13.76 -9.09
CA PRO A 392 6.64 -15.10 -9.09
C PRO A 392 7.94 -15.19 -8.26
N ILE A 393 7.96 -14.55 -7.10
CA ILE A 393 9.10 -14.53 -6.17
C ILE A 393 8.86 -15.59 -5.10
N PRO A 394 9.71 -16.62 -4.95
CA PRO A 394 9.44 -17.78 -4.08
C PRO A 394 9.15 -17.49 -2.61
N ALA A 395 9.53 -16.32 -2.13
CA ALA A 395 9.22 -15.85 -0.77
C ALA A 395 7.78 -15.30 -0.62
N LEU A 396 7.06 -15.10 -1.72
CA LEU A 396 5.70 -14.56 -1.78
C LEU A 396 4.69 -15.64 -2.21
N ASP A 397 3.41 -15.40 -2.03
CA ASP A 397 2.33 -16.35 -2.34
C ASP A 397 2.31 -16.78 -3.81
N GLY A 398 2.45 -15.83 -4.72
CA GLY A 398 2.52 -16.10 -6.16
C GLY A 398 3.72 -16.96 -6.55
N GLY A 399 4.87 -16.72 -5.93
CA GLY A 399 6.05 -17.54 -6.15
C GLY A 399 5.93 -18.94 -5.58
N ARG A 400 5.31 -19.08 -4.41
CA ARG A 400 5.02 -20.39 -3.83
C ARG A 400 4.02 -21.19 -4.69
N TRP A 401 2.98 -20.51 -5.20
CA TRP A 401 2.07 -21.11 -6.17
C TRP A 401 2.79 -21.54 -7.45
N LEU A 402 3.70 -20.71 -7.98
CA LEU A 402 4.49 -21.02 -9.17
C LEU A 402 5.38 -22.25 -8.93
N LEU A 403 6.05 -22.36 -7.78
CA LEU A 403 6.84 -23.55 -7.42
C LEU A 403 6.00 -24.80 -7.44
N ILE A 404 4.86 -24.80 -6.74
CA ILE A 404 3.92 -25.94 -6.71
C ILE A 404 3.49 -26.31 -8.14
N THR A 405 3.22 -25.32 -8.98
CA THR A 405 2.80 -25.49 -10.38
C THR A 405 3.89 -26.13 -11.22
N ILE A 406 5.13 -25.61 -11.14
CA ILE A 406 6.28 -26.14 -11.89
C ILE A 406 6.57 -27.60 -11.52
N PHE A 407 6.59 -27.93 -10.23
CA PHE A 407 6.83 -29.29 -9.77
C PHE A 407 5.73 -30.24 -10.18
N LYS A 408 4.45 -29.78 -10.14
CA LYS A 408 3.31 -30.55 -10.63
C LYS A 408 3.42 -30.81 -12.15
N LEU A 409 3.75 -29.82 -12.96
CA LEU A 409 3.91 -29.97 -14.42
C LEU A 409 5.06 -30.91 -14.75
N ARG A 410 6.16 -30.82 -14.00
CA ARG A 410 7.32 -31.72 -14.16
C ARG A 410 7.10 -33.12 -13.58
N LYS A 411 5.91 -33.39 -12.98
CA LYS A 411 5.58 -34.66 -12.31
C LYS A 411 6.62 -35.08 -11.24
N LYS A 412 7.30 -34.08 -10.63
CA LYS A 412 8.26 -34.28 -9.55
C LYS A 412 7.66 -33.90 -8.21
N ARG A 413 8.05 -34.57 -7.13
CA ARG A 413 7.63 -34.18 -5.77
C ARG A 413 8.43 -32.97 -5.32
N LEU A 414 7.76 -31.94 -4.79
CA LEU A 414 8.41 -30.82 -4.13
C LEU A 414 8.67 -31.24 -2.68
N THR A 415 9.94 -31.58 -2.39
CA THR A 415 10.33 -31.96 -1.01
C THR A 415 10.47 -30.71 -0.14
N LYS A 416 10.27 -30.87 1.16
CA LYS A 416 10.41 -29.81 2.14
C LYS A 416 11.77 -29.10 2.06
N GLU A 417 12.85 -29.88 1.93
CA GLU A 417 14.19 -29.33 1.82
C GLU A 417 14.41 -28.44 0.58
N ILE A 418 13.84 -28.83 -0.56
CA ILE A 418 13.95 -28.08 -1.81
C ILE A 418 13.13 -26.78 -1.68
N GLU A 419 11.90 -26.87 -1.16
CA GLU A 419 11.03 -25.71 -0.93
C GLU A 419 11.71 -24.70 0.00
N GLU A 420 12.19 -25.14 1.17
CA GLU A 420 12.87 -24.29 2.15
C GLU A 420 14.15 -23.64 1.58
N LYS A 421 14.97 -24.39 0.85
CA LYS A 421 16.19 -23.84 0.21
C LYS A 421 15.87 -22.76 -0.81
N ILE A 422 14.86 -22.95 -1.65
CA ILE A 422 14.47 -21.98 -2.68
C ILE A 422 13.90 -20.74 -2.02
N VAL A 423 12.95 -20.91 -1.07
CA VAL A 423 12.30 -19.80 -0.36
C VAL A 423 13.32 -19.01 0.46
N ALA A 424 14.23 -19.69 1.18
CA ALA A 424 15.26 -19.02 1.98
C ALA A 424 16.20 -18.17 1.11
N ARG A 425 16.63 -18.68 -0.06
CA ARG A 425 17.48 -17.91 -0.97
C ARG A 425 16.75 -16.69 -1.53
N ALA A 426 15.50 -16.86 -1.98
CA ALA A 426 14.69 -15.75 -2.46
C ALA A 426 14.45 -14.70 -1.37
N PHE A 427 14.19 -15.14 -0.13
CA PHE A 427 14.02 -14.26 1.02
C PHE A 427 15.31 -13.46 1.32
N MET A 428 16.50 -14.08 1.27
CA MET A 428 17.76 -13.38 1.48
C MET A 428 18.02 -12.33 0.41
N VAL A 429 17.67 -12.60 -0.85
CA VAL A 429 17.78 -11.63 -1.95
C VAL A 429 16.82 -10.45 -1.70
N LEU A 430 15.56 -10.75 -1.34
CA LEU A 430 14.57 -9.73 -1.04
C LEU A 430 14.98 -8.87 0.16
N LEU A 431 15.49 -9.50 1.20
CA LEU A 431 16.00 -8.79 2.40
C LEU A 431 17.18 -7.88 2.02
N GLY A 432 18.12 -8.36 1.21
CA GLY A 432 19.22 -7.54 0.70
C GLY A 432 18.74 -6.33 -0.10
N LEU A 433 17.71 -6.51 -0.93
CA LEU A 433 17.10 -5.41 -1.68
C LEU A 433 16.42 -4.40 -0.74
N ILE A 434 15.67 -4.86 0.27
CA ILE A 434 15.04 -3.99 1.26
C ILE A 434 16.09 -3.16 2.01
N VAL A 435 17.19 -3.79 2.44
CA VAL A 435 18.29 -3.09 3.12
C VAL A 435 18.92 -2.05 2.19
N LEU A 436 19.18 -2.40 0.93
CA LEU A 436 19.72 -1.46 -0.06
C LEU A 436 18.82 -0.24 -0.25
N VAL A 437 17.52 -0.47 -0.48
CA VAL A 437 16.53 0.62 -0.65
C VAL A 437 16.44 1.47 0.63
N THR A 438 16.48 0.85 1.80
CA THR A 438 16.48 1.57 3.08
C THR A 438 17.72 2.47 3.24
N ILE A 439 18.90 2.01 2.84
CA ILE A 439 20.12 2.82 2.84
C ILE A 439 19.97 4.02 1.88
N LEU A 440 19.42 3.80 0.68
CA LEU A 440 19.16 4.85 -0.28
C LEU A 440 18.15 5.89 0.26
N ASP A 441 17.07 5.45 0.88
CA ASP A 441 16.12 6.34 1.54
C ASP A 441 16.79 7.22 2.60
N ILE A 442 17.59 6.61 3.49
CA ILE A 442 18.29 7.34 4.55
C ILE A 442 19.27 8.35 3.96
N THR A 443 20.03 7.99 2.93
CA THR A 443 20.98 8.91 2.31
C THR A 443 20.32 10.12 1.65
N ARG A 444 19.08 9.98 1.18
CA ARG A 444 18.28 11.11 0.65
C ARG A 444 17.83 12.08 1.72
N PHE A 445 17.58 11.61 2.95
CA PHE A 445 17.23 12.50 4.07
C PHE A 445 18.38 13.39 4.53
N PHE A 446 19.63 13.01 4.22
CA PHE A 446 20.82 13.76 4.61
C PHE A 446 21.44 14.59 3.46
N ARG A 447 20.85 14.55 2.28
CA ARG A 447 21.15 15.46 1.15
C ARG A 447 20.15 16.60 1.09
#